data_09ee51d1217e057b745fead222de9a06
#
_entry.id   09ee51d1217e057b745fead222de9a06
#
_cell.length_a   1.000
_cell.length_b   1.000
_cell.length_c   1.000
_cell.angle_alpha   90.00
_cell.angle_beta   90.00
_cell.angle_gamma   90.00
#
_symmetry.space_group_name_H-M   'P 1'
#
loop_
_entity.id
_entity.type
_entity.pdbx_description
1 polymer ?
#
loop_
_entity_poly.entity_id
_entity_poly.type
_entity_poly.pdbx_seq_one_letter_code
_entity_poly.pdbx_strand_id
1 'polypeptide(L)'
;MALARDIGKSILAQAPNIAPGASTMALRKALDVAIDGVARIPGAKLTAANALQKSGSAELAIDAVIKQHVAMAGAQGFVTNLGGLATLAVSIPANVSGVTVVQCRMVAAIAHLRGYDVEDPRVRSAIMMCLLGESNVKDAISKQELPSSALAVATAPVHDPALDNAISERVLAHVMSQVGGKRMGLLASKRIPGVGGGVGAATDGWSTWSTGSYAKAQFINRRR
;
A
#
# COMPACT_ATOMS: atom_id res chain seq x y z
N MET A 1 -29.68 10.81 -17.88
CA MET A 1 -29.37 10.23 -16.53
C MET A 1 -29.48 8.70 -16.47
N ALA A 2 -30.29 8.04 -17.29
CA ALA A 2 -30.40 6.56 -17.34
C ALA A 2 -29.11 5.87 -17.83
N LEU A 3 -28.47 6.38 -18.89
CA LEU A 3 -27.28 5.76 -19.51
C LEU A 3 -26.07 5.67 -18.54
N ALA A 4 -25.89 6.62 -17.65
CA ALA A 4 -24.82 6.60 -16.64
C ALA A 4 -25.07 5.58 -15.53
N ARG A 5 -26.33 5.30 -15.22
CA ARG A 5 -26.72 4.25 -14.25
C ARG A 5 -26.52 2.84 -14.81
N ASP A 6 -26.77 2.63 -16.11
CA ASP A 6 -26.63 1.33 -16.75
C ASP A 6 -25.17 0.98 -17.03
N ILE A 7 -24.32 1.98 -17.34
CA ILE A 7 -22.87 1.79 -17.44
C ILE A 7 -22.27 1.46 -16.06
N GLY A 8 -22.74 2.09 -14.99
CA GLY A 8 -22.33 1.76 -13.62
C GLY A 8 -22.69 0.34 -13.20
N LYS A 9 -23.87 -0.14 -13.57
CA LYS A 9 -24.32 -1.52 -13.29
C LYS A 9 -23.54 -2.57 -14.10
N SER A 10 -23.23 -2.30 -15.35
CA SER A 10 -22.44 -3.23 -16.21
C SER A 10 -20.98 -3.33 -15.75
N ILE A 11 -20.40 -2.26 -15.21
CA ILE A 11 -19.03 -2.28 -14.66
C ILE A 11 -18.99 -3.06 -13.34
N LEU A 12 -20.02 -2.96 -12.51
CA LEU A 12 -20.16 -3.74 -11.28
C LEU A 12 -20.43 -5.22 -11.56
N ALA A 13 -21.16 -5.54 -12.65
CA ALA A 13 -21.46 -6.92 -13.04
C ALA A 13 -20.24 -7.64 -13.69
N GLN A 14 -19.24 -6.91 -14.17
CA GLN A 14 -17.98 -7.44 -14.70
C GLN A 14 -16.83 -7.44 -13.71
N ALA A 15 -17.05 -7.03 -12.45
CA ALA A 15 -16.09 -7.34 -11.39
C ALA A 15 -16.05 -8.87 -11.24
N PRO A 16 -14.90 -9.53 -11.47
CA PRO A 16 -14.84 -10.97 -11.29
C PRO A 16 -15.31 -11.29 -9.86
N ASN A 17 -16.23 -12.27 -9.74
CA ASN A 17 -16.65 -12.84 -8.46
C ASN A 17 -15.42 -13.53 -7.82
N ILE A 18 -14.54 -12.73 -7.23
CA ILE A 18 -13.39 -13.24 -6.48
C ILE A 18 -13.94 -13.64 -5.12
N ALA A 19 -13.82 -14.92 -4.81
CA ALA A 19 -14.19 -15.43 -3.49
C ALA A 19 -13.60 -14.53 -2.39
N PRO A 20 -14.34 -14.16 -1.34
CA PRO A 20 -13.92 -13.20 -0.32
C PRO A 20 -12.51 -13.45 0.24
N GLY A 21 -12.08 -14.72 0.37
CA GLY A 21 -10.74 -15.06 0.82
C GLY A 21 -9.62 -14.89 -0.21
N ALA A 22 -9.90 -14.95 -1.52
CA ALA A 22 -8.86 -14.88 -2.55
C ALA A 22 -8.22 -13.49 -2.66
N SER A 23 -8.98 -12.44 -2.41
CA SER A 23 -8.50 -11.05 -2.48
C SER A 23 -7.64 -10.67 -1.27
N THR A 24 -7.95 -11.17 -0.08
CA THR A 24 -7.12 -10.98 1.12
C THR A 24 -5.82 -11.79 1.02
N MET A 25 -5.87 -13.00 0.44
CA MET A 25 -4.66 -13.78 0.11
C MET A 25 -3.76 -13.03 -0.88
N ALA A 26 -4.32 -12.37 -1.87
CA ALA A 26 -3.57 -11.55 -2.82
C ALA A 26 -2.84 -10.39 -2.14
N LEU A 27 -3.49 -9.72 -1.18
CA LEU A 27 -2.87 -8.64 -0.41
C LEU A 27 -1.73 -9.17 0.47
N ARG A 28 -1.92 -10.32 1.13
CA ARG A 28 -0.87 -10.97 1.92
C ARG A 28 0.31 -11.39 1.05
N LYS A 29 0.04 -11.94 -0.15
CA LYS A 29 1.09 -12.27 -1.13
C LYS A 29 1.85 -11.04 -1.60
N ALA A 30 1.16 -9.91 -1.79
CA ALA A 30 1.82 -8.65 -2.10
C ALA A 30 2.76 -8.18 -0.97
N LEU A 31 2.37 -8.40 0.29
CA LEU A 31 3.22 -8.12 1.44
C LEU A 31 4.44 -9.07 1.48
N ASP A 32 4.27 -10.38 1.22
CA ASP A 32 5.38 -11.33 1.12
C ASP A 32 6.40 -10.87 0.06
N VAL A 33 5.91 -10.58 -1.16
CA VAL A 33 6.75 -10.06 -2.25
C VAL A 33 7.45 -8.74 -1.87
N ALA A 34 6.80 -7.89 -1.10
CA ALA A 34 7.37 -6.63 -0.65
C ALA A 34 8.47 -6.83 0.41
N ILE A 35 8.32 -7.81 1.31
CA ILE A 35 9.29 -8.12 2.37
C ILE A 35 10.49 -8.87 1.79
N ASP A 36 10.23 -9.96 1.04
CA ASP A 36 11.27 -10.87 0.54
C ASP A 36 11.96 -10.34 -0.73
N GLY A 37 11.24 -9.56 -1.53
CA GLY A 37 11.64 -9.18 -2.88
C GLY A 37 11.28 -10.24 -3.91
N VAL A 38 11.45 -9.92 -5.18
CA VAL A 38 11.21 -10.83 -6.30
C VAL A 38 12.13 -10.48 -7.45
N ALA A 39 12.80 -11.46 -8.02
CA ALA A 39 13.72 -11.31 -9.16
C ALA A 39 14.72 -10.15 -8.94
N ARG A 40 14.61 -9.06 -9.72
CA ARG A 40 15.48 -7.88 -9.62
C ARG A 40 14.97 -6.80 -8.66
N ILE A 41 13.83 -7.03 -8.01
CA ILE A 41 13.24 -6.06 -7.08
C ILE A 41 13.66 -6.44 -5.66
N PRO A 42 14.48 -5.60 -4.99
CA PRO A 42 14.95 -5.89 -3.64
C PRO A 42 13.80 -5.90 -2.64
N GLY A 43 13.85 -6.82 -1.67
CA GLY A 43 12.93 -6.85 -0.55
C GLY A 43 13.16 -5.69 0.45
N ALA A 44 12.29 -5.60 1.43
CA ALA A 44 12.30 -4.52 2.41
C ALA A 44 13.59 -4.47 3.23
N LYS A 45 14.11 -5.62 3.69
CA LYS A 45 15.35 -5.71 4.49
C LYS A 45 16.57 -5.21 3.71
N LEU A 46 16.71 -5.62 2.44
CA LEU A 46 17.81 -5.16 1.59
C LEU A 46 17.66 -3.67 1.24
N THR A 47 16.43 -3.21 0.99
CA THR A 47 16.13 -1.79 0.78
C THR A 47 16.54 -0.95 1.98
N ALA A 48 16.21 -1.39 3.19
CA ALA A 48 16.59 -0.76 4.45
C ALA A 48 18.11 -0.73 4.65
N ALA A 49 18.78 -1.86 4.43
CA ALA A 49 20.25 -1.97 4.55
C ALA A 49 20.96 -1.03 3.60
N ASN A 50 20.56 -0.99 2.32
CA ASN A 50 21.14 -0.10 1.32
C ASN A 50 20.92 1.38 1.65
N ALA A 51 19.73 1.73 2.18
CA ALA A 51 19.43 3.09 2.59
C ALA A 51 20.28 3.50 3.80
N LEU A 52 20.41 2.61 4.81
CA LEU A 52 21.21 2.86 6.01
C LEU A 52 22.68 3.04 5.68
N GLN A 53 23.23 2.18 4.81
CA GLN A 53 24.63 2.29 4.35
C GLN A 53 24.92 3.64 3.68
N LYS A 54 23.98 4.14 2.88
CA LYS A 54 24.14 5.42 2.16
C LYS A 54 23.93 6.65 3.05
N SER A 55 23.04 6.54 4.03
CA SER A 55 22.60 7.70 4.84
C SER A 55 23.31 7.82 6.17
N GLY A 56 23.95 6.77 6.66
CA GLY A 56 24.71 6.75 7.91
C GLY A 56 23.86 6.74 9.20
N SER A 57 22.56 7.03 9.12
CA SER A 57 21.66 6.97 10.28
C SER A 57 20.28 6.44 9.89
N ALA A 58 19.59 5.82 10.87
CA ALA A 58 18.26 5.26 10.64
C ALA A 58 17.23 6.32 10.24
N GLU A 59 17.28 7.51 10.83
CA GLU A 59 16.36 8.61 10.50
C GLU A 59 16.52 9.08 9.07
N LEU A 60 17.75 9.37 8.64
CA LEU A 60 18.04 9.78 7.28
C LEU A 60 17.73 8.65 6.27
N ALA A 61 17.96 7.39 6.66
CA ALA A 61 17.61 6.24 5.83
C ALA A 61 16.10 6.12 5.64
N ILE A 62 15.30 6.35 6.68
CA ILE A 62 13.83 6.35 6.59
C ILE A 62 13.35 7.44 5.62
N ASP A 63 13.89 8.65 5.74
CA ASP A 63 13.51 9.76 4.85
C ASP A 63 13.92 9.46 3.39
N ALA A 64 15.09 8.86 3.19
CA ALA A 64 15.55 8.41 1.87
C ALA A 64 14.64 7.30 1.29
N VAL A 65 14.23 6.33 2.11
CA VAL A 65 13.28 5.26 1.73
C VAL A 65 11.94 5.86 1.32
N ILE A 66 11.38 6.76 2.11
CA ILE A 66 10.11 7.43 1.77
C ILE A 66 10.25 8.17 0.43
N LYS A 67 11.27 9.02 0.28
CA LYS A 67 11.50 9.80 -0.94
C LYS A 67 11.66 8.91 -2.19
N GLN A 68 12.41 7.81 -2.07
CA GLN A 68 12.60 6.86 -3.17
C GLN A 68 11.28 6.20 -3.57
N HIS A 69 10.47 5.75 -2.62
CA HIS A 69 9.21 5.06 -2.91
C HIS A 69 8.12 6.00 -3.40
N VAL A 70 8.10 7.25 -2.95
CA VAL A 70 7.26 8.31 -3.51
C VAL A 70 7.56 8.53 -4.99
N ALA A 71 8.84 8.63 -5.36
CA ALA A 71 9.26 8.76 -6.75
C ALA A 71 8.88 7.51 -7.59
N MET A 72 9.04 6.31 -7.03
CA MET A 72 8.65 5.06 -7.69
C MET A 72 7.14 4.96 -7.92
N ALA A 73 6.33 5.33 -6.92
CA ALA A 73 4.87 5.32 -7.02
C ALA A 73 4.37 6.34 -8.04
N GLY A 74 4.95 7.54 -8.04
CA GLY A 74 4.66 8.57 -9.05
C GLY A 74 5.02 8.11 -10.47
N ALA A 75 6.19 7.50 -10.65
CA ALA A 75 6.59 6.95 -11.96
C ALA A 75 5.67 5.80 -12.40
N GLN A 76 5.28 4.90 -11.49
CA GLN A 76 4.29 3.85 -11.79
C GLN A 76 2.94 4.44 -12.20
N GLY A 77 2.44 5.43 -11.46
CA GLY A 77 1.20 6.13 -11.80
C GLY A 77 1.23 6.75 -13.19
N PHE A 78 2.36 7.28 -13.60
CA PHE A 78 2.58 7.82 -14.94
C PHE A 78 2.55 6.71 -16.00
N VAL A 79 3.31 5.62 -15.82
CA VAL A 79 3.42 4.51 -16.77
C VAL A 79 2.11 3.73 -16.92
N THR A 80 1.36 3.50 -15.82
CA THR A 80 0.05 2.82 -15.88
C THR A 80 -0.97 3.61 -16.68
N ASN A 81 -0.90 4.92 -16.62
CA ASN A 81 -1.79 5.80 -17.38
C ASN A 81 -1.38 5.93 -18.87
N LEU A 82 -0.14 5.57 -19.23
CA LEU A 82 0.35 5.52 -20.63
C LEU A 82 0.20 4.14 -21.30
N GLY A 83 -0.34 3.13 -20.61
CA GLY A 83 -0.70 1.84 -21.24
C GLY A 83 0.34 0.71 -21.09
N GLY A 84 1.25 0.76 -20.12
CA GLY A 84 2.37 -0.19 -20.06
C GLY A 84 2.60 -0.93 -18.74
N LEU A 85 1.67 -1.76 -18.24
CA LEU A 85 1.94 -2.71 -17.16
C LEU A 85 1.65 -4.17 -17.54
N ALA A 86 2.19 -4.61 -18.68
CA ALA A 86 2.10 -6.02 -19.04
C ALA A 86 3.06 -6.95 -18.27
N THR A 87 4.05 -6.40 -17.54
CA THR A 87 5.17 -7.19 -17.02
C THR A 87 5.12 -7.54 -15.52
N LEU A 88 4.28 -6.89 -14.72
CA LEU A 88 4.06 -7.25 -13.30
C LEU A 88 2.84 -8.17 -13.08
N ALA A 89 2.09 -8.43 -14.13
CA ALA A 89 0.82 -9.17 -14.06
C ALA A 89 0.98 -10.68 -13.76
N VAL A 90 2.20 -11.22 -13.80
CA VAL A 90 2.40 -12.68 -13.73
C VAL A 90 2.44 -13.20 -12.28
N SER A 91 2.72 -12.35 -11.28
CA SER A 91 2.94 -12.81 -9.91
C SER A 91 1.98 -12.23 -8.86
N ILE A 92 1.21 -11.20 -9.21
CA ILE A 92 0.28 -10.53 -8.28
C ILE A 92 -1.10 -10.50 -8.94
N PRO A 93 -2.16 -10.96 -8.24
CA PRO A 93 -3.51 -10.86 -8.76
C PRO A 93 -3.85 -9.44 -9.19
N ALA A 94 -4.56 -9.32 -10.33
CA ALA A 94 -4.87 -8.05 -10.99
C ALA A 94 -5.59 -7.00 -10.11
N ASN A 95 -6.00 -7.38 -8.91
CA ASN A 95 -6.72 -6.55 -7.94
C ASN A 95 -5.82 -5.77 -6.98
N VAL A 96 -4.53 -6.14 -6.88
CA VAL A 96 -3.58 -5.42 -6.03
C VAL A 96 -2.69 -4.58 -6.93
N SER A 97 -2.74 -3.26 -6.76
CA SER A 97 -1.96 -2.35 -7.59
C SER A 97 -0.46 -2.45 -7.29
N GLY A 98 0.39 -2.23 -8.29
CA GLY A 98 1.84 -2.15 -8.10
C GLY A 98 2.23 -1.11 -7.04
N VAL A 99 1.44 -0.04 -6.90
CA VAL A 99 1.61 0.98 -5.84
C VAL A 99 1.45 0.37 -4.45
N THR A 100 0.53 -0.57 -4.26
CA THR A 100 0.36 -1.27 -2.98
C THR A 100 1.63 -2.04 -2.59
N VAL A 101 2.27 -2.74 -3.52
CA VAL A 101 3.55 -3.44 -3.27
C VAL A 101 4.67 -2.46 -2.93
N VAL A 102 4.75 -1.34 -3.63
CA VAL A 102 5.71 -0.27 -3.34
C VAL A 102 5.50 0.29 -1.94
N GLN A 103 4.25 0.55 -1.54
CA GLN A 103 3.91 1.03 -0.20
C GLN A 103 4.20 -0.02 0.88
N CYS A 104 3.83 -1.30 0.67
CA CYS A 104 4.17 -2.39 1.60
C CYS A 104 5.68 -2.46 1.84
N ARG A 105 6.49 -2.42 0.77
CA ARG A 105 7.96 -2.47 0.88
C ARG A 105 8.52 -1.27 1.62
N MET A 106 8.02 -0.07 1.35
CA MET A 106 8.41 1.14 2.06
C MET A 106 8.13 1.03 3.56
N VAL A 107 6.92 0.65 3.94
CA VAL A 107 6.51 0.54 5.34
C VAL A 107 7.29 -0.56 6.06
N ALA A 108 7.49 -1.72 5.42
CA ALA A 108 8.31 -2.81 5.97
C ALA A 108 9.77 -2.40 6.14
N ALA A 109 10.35 -1.64 5.19
CA ALA A 109 11.71 -1.11 5.33
C ALA A 109 11.82 -0.11 6.50
N ILE A 110 10.83 0.76 6.70
CA ILE A 110 10.74 1.68 7.84
C ILE A 110 10.67 0.89 9.15
N ALA A 111 9.79 -0.11 9.25
CA ALA A 111 9.66 -0.96 10.42
C ALA A 111 11.00 -1.66 10.74
N HIS A 112 11.67 -2.22 9.74
CA HIS A 112 12.97 -2.88 9.89
C HIS A 112 14.05 -1.90 10.35
N LEU A 113 14.13 -0.68 9.80
CA LEU A 113 15.06 0.36 10.24
C LEU A 113 14.83 0.77 11.70
N ARG A 114 13.61 0.71 12.19
CA ARG A 114 13.22 0.98 13.58
C ARG A 114 13.45 -0.21 14.54
N GLY A 115 13.90 -1.36 14.02
CA GLY A 115 14.22 -2.54 14.82
C GLY A 115 13.05 -3.49 15.07
N TYR A 116 12.00 -3.40 14.25
CA TYR A 116 10.91 -4.39 14.28
C TYR A 116 11.26 -5.59 13.39
N ASP A 117 10.84 -6.78 13.84
CA ASP A 117 10.92 -7.99 13.03
C ASP A 117 9.76 -8.01 12.04
N VAL A 118 10.05 -7.85 10.75
CA VAL A 118 9.04 -7.83 9.69
C VAL A 118 8.45 -9.21 9.38
N GLU A 119 9.01 -10.28 9.95
CA GLU A 119 8.44 -11.62 9.88
C GLU A 119 7.39 -11.88 10.97
N ASP A 120 7.40 -11.09 12.05
CA ASP A 120 6.41 -11.21 13.13
C ASP A 120 5.01 -10.89 12.59
N PRO A 121 4.02 -11.80 12.76
CA PRO A 121 2.66 -11.59 12.26
C PRO A 121 2.02 -10.28 12.75
N ARG A 122 2.31 -9.84 13.98
CA ARG A 122 1.81 -8.57 14.54
C ARG A 122 2.37 -7.37 13.80
N VAL A 123 3.66 -7.40 13.46
CA VAL A 123 4.32 -6.36 12.68
C VAL A 123 3.78 -6.35 11.25
N ARG A 124 3.53 -7.51 10.67
CA ARG A 124 2.92 -7.64 9.33
C ARG A 124 1.52 -7.04 9.29
N SER A 125 0.68 -7.30 10.29
CA SER A 125 -0.65 -6.68 10.43
C SER A 125 -0.54 -5.16 10.57
N ALA A 126 0.43 -4.65 11.35
CA ALA A 126 0.68 -3.22 11.50
C ALA A 126 1.19 -2.56 10.21
N ILE A 127 2.03 -3.25 9.43
CA ILE A 127 2.47 -2.79 8.11
C ILE A 127 1.27 -2.62 7.18
N MET A 128 0.39 -3.61 7.11
CA MET A 128 -0.84 -3.51 6.32
C MET A 128 -1.73 -2.37 6.81
N MET A 129 -1.91 -2.22 8.12
CA MET A 129 -2.70 -1.15 8.70
C MET A 129 -2.20 0.25 8.31
N CYS A 130 -0.88 0.44 8.17
CA CYS A 130 -0.30 1.70 7.70
C CYS A 130 -0.74 2.08 6.28
N LEU A 131 -1.11 1.11 5.42
CA LEU A 131 -1.60 1.37 4.07
C LEU A 131 -2.93 2.13 4.04
N LEU A 132 -3.72 2.04 5.11
CA LEU A 132 -4.95 2.82 5.24
C LEU A 132 -4.65 4.34 5.34
N GLY A 133 -3.48 4.71 5.85
CA GLY A 133 -3.14 6.09 6.18
C GLY A 133 -3.78 6.56 7.49
N GLU A 134 -3.26 7.66 8.04
CA GLU A 134 -3.61 8.15 9.38
C GLU A 134 -5.10 8.44 9.55
N SER A 135 -5.71 9.14 8.58
CA SER A 135 -7.11 9.57 8.67
C SER A 135 -8.08 8.38 8.71
N ASN A 136 -7.86 7.37 7.84
CA ASN A 136 -8.73 6.19 7.80
C ASN A 136 -8.54 5.29 9.02
N VAL A 137 -7.34 5.22 9.59
CA VAL A 137 -7.11 4.49 10.84
C VAL A 137 -7.81 5.18 12.00
N LYS A 138 -7.68 6.51 12.13
CA LYS A 138 -8.38 7.28 13.16
C LYS A 138 -9.90 7.17 13.06
N ASP A 139 -10.45 7.25 11.85
CA ASP A 139 -11.87 7.07 11.59
C ASP A 139 -12.34 5.66 11.98
N ALA A 140 -11.58 4.63 11.61
CA ALA A 140 -11.88 3.25 11.97
C ALA A 140 -11.84 2.99 13.49
N ILE A 141 -10.91 3.61 14.21
CA ILE A 141 -10.84 3.53 15.68
C ILE A 141 -12.05 4.25 16.30
N SER A 142 -12.41 5.43 15.80
CA SER A 142 -13.57 6.19 16.30
C SER A 142 -14.90 5.44 16.11
N LYS A 143 -14.99 4.62 15.06
CA LYS A 143 -16.13 3.75 14.76
C LYS A 143 -16.07 2.37 15.46
N GLN A 144 -15.06 2.14 16.28
CA GLN A 144 -14.80 0.85 16.96
C GLN A 144 -14.60 -0.33 16.00
N GLU A 145 -14.19 -0.07 14.76
CA GLU A 145 -13.90 -1.07 13.74
C GLU A 145 -12.44 -1.55 13.79
N LEU A 146 -11.56 -0.75 14.38
CA LEU A 146 -10.20 -1.12 14.76
C LEU A 146 -9.99 -0.79 16.23
N PRO A 147 -9.30 -1.69 16.99
CA PRO A 147 -9.16 -1.51 18.45
C PRO A 147 -8.14 -0.44 18.80
N SER A 148 -7.14 -0.18 17.95
CA SER A 148 -5.99 0.64 18.30
C SER A 148 -5.15 1.06 17.08
N SER A 149 -4.03 1.76 17.34
CA SER A 149 -3.06 2.22 16.32
C SER A 149 -2.17 1.08 15.79
N ALA A 150 -1.47 1.33 14.66
CA ALA A 150 -0.52 0.38 14.11
C ALA A 150 0.63 0.05 15.07
N LEU A 151 1.09 1.03 15.87
CA LEU A 151 2.07 0.80 16.93
C LEU A 151 1.57 -0.22 17.96
N ALA A 152 0.35 -0.05 18.45
CA ALA A 152 -0.22 -0.95 19.44
C ALA A 152 -0.40 -2.38 18.89
N VAL A 153 -0.79 -2.52 17.62
CA VAL A 153 -0.87 -3.82 16.95
C VAL A 153 0.51 -4.46 16.84
N ALA A 154 1.53 -3.71 16.39
CA ALA A 154 2.90 -4.21 16.25
C ALA A 154 3.54 -4.64 17.58
N THR A 155 3.09 -4.07 18.70
CA THR A 155 3.64 -4.31 20.04
C THR A 155 2.70 -5.09 20.96
N ALA A 156 1.59 -5.58 20.43
CA ALA A 156 0.64 -6.39 21.19
C ALA A 156 1.33 -7.64 21.78
N PRO A 157 0.94 -8.12 22.95
CA PRO A 157 1.57 -9.29 23.57
C PRO A 157 1.32 -10.58 22.77
N VAL A 158 0.20 -10.67 22.06
CA VAL A 158 -0.21 -11.84 21.28
C VAL A 158 -0.71 -11.40 19.91
N HIS A 159 -0.48 -12.21 18.88
CA HIS A 159 -1.09 -12.02 17.56
C HIS A 159 -2.56 -12.44 17.61
N ASP A 160 -3.44 -11.59 17.08
CA ASP A 160 -4.87 -11.84 16.95
C ASP A 160 -5.21 -12.08 15.47
N PRO A 161 -5.51 -13.34 15.06
CA PRO A 161 -5.87 -13.67 13.68
C PRO A 161 -7.18 -13.03 13.22
N ALA A 162 -8.13 -12.78 14.13
CA ALA A 162 -9.40 -12.13 13.78
C ALA A 162 -9.17 -10.65 13.44
N LEU A 163 -8.35 -9.96 14.22
CA LEU A 163 -7.93 -8.59 13.94
C LEU A 163 -7.12 -8.50 12.64
N ASP A 164 -6.20 -9.46 12.38
CA ASP A 164 -5.42 -9.51 11.13
C ASP A 164 -6.34 -9.64 9.90
N ASN A 165 -7.38 -10.47 9.98
CA ASN A 165 -8.38 -10.59 8.92
C ASN A 165 -9.17 -9.28 8.73
N ALA A 166 -9.65 -8.66 9.80
CA ALA A 166 -10.38 -7.40 9.74
C ALA A 166 -9.53 -6.27 9.13
N ILE A 167 -8.25 -6.17 9.51
CA ILE A 167 -7.29 -5.23 8.90
C ILE A 167 -7.15 -5.52 7.40
N SER A 168 -6.94 -6.79 7.03
CA SER A 168 -6.74 -7.20 5.63
C SER A 168 -7.94 -6.87 4.75
N GLU A 169 -9.15 -7.13 5.21
CA GLU A 169 -10.40 -6.81 4.50
C GLU A 169 -10.56 -5.29 4.31
N ARG A 170 -10.26 -4.52 5.34
CA ARG A 170 -10.35 -3.06 5.29
C ARG A 170 -9.31 -2.45 4.36
N VAL A 171 -8.07 -2.93 4.41
CA VAL A 171 -7.01 -2.50 3.48
C VAL A 171 -7.40 -2.84 2.05
N LEU A 172 -7.94 -4.03 1.82
CA LEU A 172 -8.44 -4.43 0.50
C LEU A 172 -9.54 -3.48 0.01
N ALA A 173 -10.55 -3.20 0.82
CA ALA A 173 -11.61 -2.25 0.48
C ALA A 173 -11.06 -0.87 0.14
N HIS A 174 -10.08 -0.38 0.92
CA HIS A 174 -9.39 0.88 0.68
C HIS A 174 -8.64 0.87 -0.66
N VAL A 175 -7.83 -0.15 -0.95
CA VAL A 175 -7.09 -0.30 -2.20
C VAL A 175 -8.05 -0.35 -3.40
N MET A 176 -9.14 -1.11 -3.29
CA MET A 176 -10.17 -1.22 -4.34
C MET A 176 -10.87 0.11 -4.59
N SER A 177 -11.17 0.88 -3.54
CA SER A 177 -11.77 2.22 -3.67
C SER A 177 -10.83 3.20 -4.38
N GLN A 178 -9.54 3.16 -4.09
CA GLN A 178 -8.53 3.98 -4.78
C GLN A 178 -8.44 3.65 -6.28
N VAL A 179 -8.45 2.36 -6.63
CA VAL A 179 -8.43 1.91 -8.04
C VAL A 179 -9.71 2.34 -8.76
N GLY A 180 -10.87 2.20 -8.12
CA GLY A 180 -12.18 2.63 -8.66
C GLY A 180 -12.24 4.14 -8.88
N GLY A 181 -11.81 4.93 -7.90
CA GLY A 181 -11.76 6.39 -7.98
C GLY A 181 -10.84 6.90 -9.10
N LYS A 182 -9.68 6.26 -9.30
CA LYS A 182 -8.78 6.58 -10.41
C LYS A 182 -9.41 6.31 -11.78
N ARG A 183 -10.12 5.19 -11.95
CA ARG A 183 -10.82 4.88 -13.20
C ARG A 183 -11.88 5.90 -13.52
N MET A 184 -12.64 6.38 -12.55
CA MET A 184 -13.63 7.45 -12.73
C MET A 184 -12.97 8.78 -13.10
N GLY A 185 -11.87 9.15 -12.46
CA GLY A 185 -11.10 10.36 -12.79
C GLY A 185 -10.51 10.31 -14.21
N LEU A 186 -10.00 9.16 -14.64
CA LEU A 186 -9.48 8.93 -15.99
C LEU A 186 -10.58 9.00 -17.06
N LEU A 187 -11.79 8.51 -16.79
CA LEU A 187 -12.92 8.64 -17.71
C LEU A 187 -13.35 10.12 -17.88
N ALA A 188 -13.25 10.90 -16.81
CA ALA A 188 -13.53 12.33 -16.87
C ALA A 188 -12.43 13.13 -17.60
N SER A 189 -11.16 12.71 -17.50
CA SER A 189 -10.00 13.39 -18.08
C SER A 189 -9.67 12.97 -19.53
N LYS A 190 -10.38 12.00 -20.11
CA LYS A 190 -10.18 11.54 -21.51
C LYS A 190 -10.32 12.64 -22.57
N ARG A 191 -10.82 13.81 -22.18
CA ARG A 191 -10.96 14.97 -23.10
C ARG A 191 -9.71 15.85 -23.21
N ILE A 192 -8.65 15.59 -22.39
CA ILE A 192 -7.43 16.41 -22.42
C ILE A 192 -6.21 15.48 -22.46
N PRO A 193 -5.56 15.29 -23.64
CA PRO A 193 -4.35 14.47 -23.76
C PRO A 193 -3.23 15.03 -22.86
N GLY A 194 -2.56 14.15 -22.10
CA GLY A 194 -1.40 14.53 -21.25
C GLY A 194 -1.72 14.86 -19.79
N VAL A 195 -2.94 15.28 -19.43
CA VAL A 195 -3.29 15.66 -18.06
C VAL A 195 -3.47 14.42 -17.15
N GLY A 196 -3.97 13.31 -17.70
CA GLY A 196 -4.23 12.08 -16.93
C GLY A 196 -2.98 11.47 -16.27
N GLY A 197 -1.83 11.52 -16.95
CA GLY A 197 -0.56 10.98 -16.44
C GLY A 197 -0.04 11.79 -15.23
N GLY A 198 -0.09 13.11 -15.32
CA GLY A 198 0.36 14.02 -14.25
C GLY A 198 -0.50 13.89 -12.97
N VAL A 199 -1.82 13.82 -13.14
CA VAL A 199 -2.75 13.64 -11.99
C VAL A 199 -2.55 12.29 -11.33
N GLY A 200 -2.37 11.20 -12.09
CA GLY A 200 -2.09 9.87 -11.54
C GLY A 200 -0.78 9.83 -10.76
N ALA A 201 0.29 10.38 -11.32
CA ALA A 201 1.59 10.47 -10.66
C ALA A 201 1.54 11.26 -9.35
N ALA A 202 0.87 12.41 -9.35
CA ALA A 202 0.71 13.25 -8.16
C ALA A 202 -0.11 12.55 -7.08
N THR A 203 -1.20 11.87 -7.45
CA THR A 203 -2.06 11.14 -6.50
C THR A 203 -1.33 9.96 -5.87
N ASP A 204 -0.60 9.16 -6.66
CA ASP A 204 0.14 8.00 -6.16
C ASP A 204 1.35 8.41 -5.33
N GLY A 205 2.04 9.46 -5.74
CA GLY A 205 3.12 10.07 -4.97
C GLY A 205 2.63 10.60 -3.62
N TRP A 206 1.55 11.36 -3.59
CA TRP A 206 0.96 11.91 -2.37
C TRP A 206 0.48 10.81 -1.43
N SER A 207 -0.27 9.82 -1.94
CA SER A 207 -0.73 8.67 -1.15
C SER A 207 0.45 7.93 -0.52
N THR A 208 1.52 7.67 -1.29
CA THR A 208 2.72 6.98 -0.81
C THR A 208 3.47 7.82 0.24
N TRP A 209 3.58 9.13 0.04
CA TRP A 209 4.17 10.03 1.04
C TRP A 209 3.37 10.03 2.35
N SER A 210 2.05 10.12 2.28
CA SER A 210 1.17 10.08 3.45
C SER A 210 1.31 8.76 4.21
N THR A 211 1.32 7.62 3.50
CA THR A 211 1.54 6.29 4.08
C THR A 211 2.91 6.19 4.76
N GLY A 212 3.97 6.68 4.11
CA GLY A 212 5.34 6.66 4.66
C GLY A 212 5.48 7.54 5.89
N SER A 213 4.90 8.75 5.89
CA SER A 213 4.90 9.66 7.02
C SER A 213 4.16 9.08 8.21
N TYR A 214 3.01 8.45 7.98
CA TYR A 214 2.26 7.76 9.02
C TYR A 214 3.04 6.57 9.58
N ALA A 215 3.65 5.74 8.73
CA ALA A 215 4.48 4.61 9.17
C ALA A 215 5.69 5.08 10.00
N LYS A 216 6.35 6.17 9.60
CA LYS A 216 7.46 6.78 10.37
C LYS A 216 7.01 7.20 11.78
N ALA A 217 5.80 7.72 11.91
CA ALA A 217 5.23 8.11 13.21
C ALA A 217 4.83 6.91 14.06
N GLN A 218 4.33 5.83 13.45
CA GLN A 218 3.85 4.65 14.17
C GLN A 218 5.00 3.72 14.61
N PHE A 219 5.99 3.47 13.76
CA PHE A 219 7.14 2.64 14.11
C PHE A 219 8.19 3.47 14.86
N ILE A 220 8.02 3.60 16.17
CA ILE A 220 9.00 4.26 17.05
C ILE A 220 10.30 3.45 17.12
N ASN A 221 11.45 4.12 17.38
CA ASN A 221 12.75 3.46 17.42
C ASN A 221 12.82 2.43 18.57
N ARG A 222 13.16 1.19 18.26
CA ARG A 222 13.39 0.09 19.20
C ARG A 222 14.84 -0.40 19.22
N ARG A 223 15.71 0.14 18.34
CA ARG A 223 17.15 -0.14 18.40
C ARG A 223 17.74 0.62 19.59
N ARG A 224 18.33 -0.10 20.51
CA ARG A 224 19.15 0.44 21.58
C ARG A 224 20.59 0.61 21.13
#